data_c032b934e895df9f47d6934e1f55fab6
#
_entry.id   c032b934e895df9f47d6934e1f55fab6
#
_cell.length_a   1.000
_cell.length_b   1.000
_cell.length_c   1.000
_cell.angle_alpha   90.00
_cell.angle_beta   90.00
_cell.angle_gamma   90.00
#
_symmetry.space_group_name_H-M   'P 1'
#
loop_
_entity.id
_entity.type
_entity.pdbx_description
1 polymer ?
#
loop_
_entity_poly.entity_id
_entity_poly.type
_entity_poly.pdbx_seq_one_letter_code
_entity_poly.pdbx_strand_id
1 'polypeptide(L)'
;PGTGLGVCLVDGKSDHSRVFATEGGHVDFSPANQEQFELLRFLNRIYGRVSIERMLCGKGIVNIYHFLSERYHHAFDPEITAAEISALAQKEGDSLAKQTLTWFMRIYGAFAGNLALTTLPFGGLYLAGGITPKLLDELKQGEFMQAFLYKGRMSRLLLNVPVYAISDTKVGLQGAAMYGYKQLQLATA
;
A
#
# COMPACT_ATOMS: atom_id res chain seq x y z
N PRO A 1 -0.68 -0.81 4.70
CA PRO A 1 -0.64 0.65 4.92
C PRO A 1 -1.68 1.09 5.96
N GLY A 2 -1.42 2.27 6.59
CA GLY A 2 -2.27 2.88 7.62
C GLY A 2 -1.98 4.37 7.70
N THR A 3 -1.52 4.88 8.86
CA THR A 3 -0.99 6.24 9.00
C THR A 3 0.34 6.42 8.27
N GLY A 4 1.09 5.31 8.09
CA GLY A 4 2.30 5.20 7.30
C GLY A 4 2.35 3.87 6.56
N LEU A 5 3.51 3.55 5.97
CA LEU A 5 3.76 2.32 5.22
C LEU A 5 5.00 1.60 5.79
N GLY A 6 4.77 0.51 6.50
CA GLY A 6 5.83 -0.40 6.94
C GLY A 6 6.00 -1.57 5.96
N VAL A 7 7.21 -2.07 5.86
CA VAL A 7 7.57 -3.29 5.12
C VAL A 7 8.48 -4.13 5.99
N CYS A 8 8.20 -5.42 6.09
CA CYS A 8 9.12 -6.37 6.71
C CYS A 8 9.16 -7.67 5.92
N LEU A 9 10.23 -8.42 6.08
CA LEU A 9 10.40 -9.74 5.52
C LEU A 9 10.33 -10.76 6.66
N VAL A 10 9.68 -11.90 6.38
CA VAL A 10 9.63 -13.01 7.33
C VAL A 10 10.20 -14.24 6.63
N ASP A 11 11.27 -14.77 7.18
CA ASP A 11 11.89 -16.02 6.72
C ASP A 11 11.62 -17.14 7.73
N GLY A 12 11.32 -18.34 7.23
CA GLY A 12 11.02 -19.50 8.05
C GLY A 12 9.54 -19.74 8.31
N LYS A 13 9.27 -20.82 9.06
CA LYS A 13 7.91 -21.24 9.41
C LYS A 13 7.76 -21.30 10.93
N SER A 14 6.59 -20.87 11.41
CA SER A 14 6.20 -20.99 12.83
C SER A 14 7.23 -20.42 13.81
N ASP A 15 7.61 -21.18 14.83
CA ASP A 15 8.45 -20.74 15.95
C ASP A 15 9.89 -20.41 15.57
N HIS A 16 10.35 -20.85 14.40
CA HIS A 16 11.70 -20.59 13.88
C HIS A 16 11.75 -19.41 12.88
N SER A 17 10.65 -18.68 12.71
CA SER A 17 10.63 -17.54 11.81
C SER A 17 11.52 -16.40 12.30
N ARG A 18 12.24 -15.78 11.36
CA ARG A 18 13.02 -14.55 11.57
C ARG A 18 12.32 -13.39 10.89
N VAL A 19 12.21 -12.29 11.60
CA VAL A 19 11.65 -11.04 11.06
C VAL A 19 12.80 -10.09 10.74
N PHE A 20 12.84 -9.63 9.50
CA PHE A 20 13.79 -8.61 9.04
C PHE A 20 13.02 -7.30 8.90
N ALA A 21 13.30 -6.36 9.79
CA ALA A 21 12.77 -5.00 9.71
C ALA A 21 13.40 -4.25 8.53
N THR A 22 12.60 -3.43 7.86
CA THR A 22 13.07 -2.57 6.79
C THR A 22 12.40 -1.19 6.86
N GLU A 23 12.98 -0.23 6.19
CA GLU A 23 12.37 1.08 5.89
C GLU A 23 11.87 1.12 4.42
N GLY A 24 11.34 0.01 3.94
CA GLY A 24 10.87 -0.13 2.55
C GLY A 24 9.73 0.80 2.15
N GLY A 25 9.01 1.39 3.12
CA GLY A 25 8.03 2.45 2.86
C GLY A 25 8.68 3.78 2.44
N HIS A 26 9.95 3.97 2.75
CA HIS A 26 10.69 5.20 2.43
C HIS A 26 11.49 5.14 1.13
N VAL A 27 11.40 4.05 0.35
CA VAL A 27 11.95 4.03 -1.02
C VAL A 27 11.20 5.02 -1.91
N ASP A 28 11.81 5.42 -3.02
CA ASP A 28 11.21 6.39 -3.92
C ASP A 28 9.93 5.86 -4.58
N PHE A 29 8.95 6.75 -4.77
CA PHE A 29 7.80 6.44 -5.61
C PHE A 29 8.24 6.28 -7.06
N SER A 30 7.95 5.13 -7.64
CA SER A 30 8.27 4.78 -9.02
C SER A 30 7.00 4.82 -9.88
N PRO A 31 6.79 5.88 -10.69
CA PRO A 31 5.63 5.98 -11.57
C PRO A 31 5.66 4.92 -12.66
N ALA A 32 4.51 4.28 -12.93
CA ALA A 32 4.37 3.23 -13.93
C ALA A 32 3.86 3.75 -15.29
N ASN A 33 3.38 4.99 -15.35
CA ASN A 33 2.85 5.62 -16.55
C ASN A 33 2.98 7.14 -16.49
N GLN A 34 2.62 7.82 -17.60
CA GLN A 34 2.72 9.27 -17.72
C GLN A 34 1.90 10.02 -16.66
N GLU A 35 0.71 9.56 -16.34
CA GLU A 35 -0.16 10.22 -15.35
C GLU A 35 0.45 10.15 -13.94
N GLN A 36 1.02 9.01 -13.56
CA GLN A 36 1.73 8.86 -12.28
C GLN A 36 3.03 9.68 -12.25
N PHE A 37 3.67 9.92 -13.40
CA PHE A 37 4.81 10.82 -13.49
C PHE A 37 4.38 12.28 -13.25
N GLU A 38 3.23 12.69 -13.75
CA GLU A 38 2.67 14.02 -13.47
C GLU A 38 2.31 14.17 -11.98
N LEU A 39 1.74 13.14 -11.37
CA LEU A 39 1.49 13.07 -9.93
C LEU A 39 2.81 13.21 -9.13
N LEU A 40 3.87 12.49 -9.52
CA LEU A 40 5.18 12.63 -8.91
C LEU A 40 5.69 14.08 -8.99
N ARG A 41 5.59 14.71 -10.16
CA ARG A 41 6.00 16.12 -10.36
C ARG A 41 5.18 17.08 -9.48
N PHE A 42 3.88 16.85 -9.37
CA PHE A 42 3.00 17.61 -8.49
C PHE A 42 3.47 17.52 -7.04
N LEU A 43 3.69 16.30 -6.54
CA LEU A 43 4.09 16.07 -5.15
C LEU A 43 5.53 16.50 -4.86
N ASN A 44 6.43 16.47 -5.83
CA ASN A 44 7.78 17.01 -5.69
C ASN A 44 7.79 18.51 -5.38
N ARG A 45 6.84 19.27 -5.91
CA ARG A 45 6.68 20.71 -5.58
C ARG A 45 6.31 20.91 -4.11
N ILE A 46 5.62 19.95 -3.50
CA ILE A 46 5.14 20.03 -2.11
C ILE A 46 6.17 19.48 -1.13
N TYR A 47 6.79 18.35 -1.46
CA TYR A 47 7.61 17.58 -0.52
C TYR A 47 9.10 17.55 -0.83
N GLY A 48 9.53 18.04 -1.98
CA GLY A 48 10.90 17.92 -2.49
C GLY A 48 11.23 16.49 -2.94
N ARG A 49 11.07 15.50 -2.05
CA ARG A 49 11.22 14.07 -2.33
C ARG A 49 9.92 13.31 -2.05
N VAL A 50 9.55 12.39 -2.92
CA VAL A 50 8.33 11.59 -2.78
C VAL A 50 8.68 10.13 -2.54
N SER A 51 8.58 9.69 -1.28
CA SER A 51 8.65 8.27 -0.94
C SER A 51 7.33 7.56 -1.32
N ILE A 52 7.39 6.23 -1.43
CA ILE A 52 6.18 5.44 -1.68
C ILE A 52 5.16 5.56 -0.54
N GLU A 53 5.59 5.79 0.69
CA GLU A 53 4.70 6.07 1.82
C GLU A 53 3.85 7.32 1.59
N ARG A 54 4.38 8.36 0.92
CA ARG A 54 3.61 9.56 0.54
C ARG A 54 2.41 9.24 -0.37
N MET A 55 2.42 8.05 -0.97
CA MET A 55 1.33 7.53 -1.82
C MET A 55 0.48 6.51 -1.08
N LEU A 56 1.09 5.62 -0.27
CA LEU A 56 0.46 4.44 0.29
C LEU A 56 0.22 4.57 1.81
N CYS A 57 -0.50 5.62 2.18
CA CYS A 57 -1.03 5.84 3.53
C CYS A 57 -2.31 6.67 3.45
N GLY A 58 -2.97 6.96 4.58
CA GLY A 58 -4.16 7.82 4.58
C GLY A 58 -3.91 9.18 3.93
N LYS A 59 -2.78 9.82 4.26
CA LYS A 59 -2.38 11.08 3.62
C LYS A 59 -2.10 10.92 2.12
N GLY A 60 -1.67 9.74 1.67
CA GLY A 60 -1.46 9.42 0.26
C GLY A 60 -2.75 9.42 -0.55
N ILE A 61 -3.85 8.93 0.02
CA ILE A 61 -5.18 9.03 -0.61
C ILE A 61 -5.56 10.50 -0.82
N VAL A 62 -5.33 11.36 0.19
CA VAL A 62 -5.57 12.82 0.07
C VAL A 62 -4.66 13.45 -0.98
N ASN A 63 -3.40 13.07 -1.04
CA ASN A 63 -2.44 13.56 -2.05
C ASN A 63 -2.89 13.24 -3.48
N ILE A 64 -3.38 12.02 -3.73
CA ILE A 64 -3.90 11.62 -5.04
C ILE A 64 -5.17 12.42 -5.35
N TYR A 65 -6.08 12.55 -4.40
CA TYR A 65 -7.32 13.31 -4.55
C TYR A 65 -7.03 14.79 -4.88
N HIS A 66 -6.09 15.41 -4.16
CA HIS A 66 -5.65 16.79 -4.40
C HIS A 66 -5.11 16.97 -5.83
N PHE A 67 -4.21 16.09 -6.26
CA PHE A 67 -3.68 16.12 -7.62
C PHE A 67 -4.79 16.00 -8.67
N LEU A 68 -5.73 15.07 -8.49
CA LEU A 68 -6.83 14.87 -9.42
C LEU A 68 -7.80 16.06 -9.40
N SER A 69 -8.04 16.68 -8.24
CA SER A 69 -8.84 17.90 -8.12
C SER A 69 -8.21 19.03 -8.94
N GLU A 70 -6.91 19.28 -8.81
CA GLU A 70 -6.19 20.30 -9.60
C GLU A 70 -6.26 19.97 -11.10
N ARG A 71 -6.02 18.73 -11.47
CA ARG A 71 -6.01 18.28 -12.87
C ARG A 71 -7.36 18.47 -13.57
N TYR A 72 -8.46 18.25 -12.88
CA TYR A 72 -9.83 18.35 -13.42
C TYR A 72 -10.56 19.62 -13.03
N HIS A 73 -9.87 20.60 -12.44
CA HIS A 73 -10.42 21.88 -12.01
C HIS A 73 -11.59 21.75 -11.03
N HIS A 74 -11.54 20.74 -10.16
CA HIS A 74 -12.45 20.61 -9.03
C HIS A 74 -11.95 21.39 -7.82
N ALA A 75 -12.87 21.91 -7.01
CA ALA A 75 -12.51 22.48 -5.72
C ALA A 75 -11.88 21.42 -4.80
N PHE A 76 -10.79 21.80 -4.14
CA PHE A 76 -10.12 20.95 -3.16
C PHE A 76 -10.26 21.56 -1.77
N ASP A 77 -10.79 20.76 -0.84
CA ASP A 77 -10.81 21.09 0.58
C ASP A 77 -9.52 20.57 1.25
N PRO A 78 -8.65 21.45 1.79
CA PRO A 78 -7.41 21.04 2.44
C PRO A 78 -7.60 20.18 3.69
N GLU A 79 -8.78 20.25 4.32
CA GLU A 79 -9.13 19.51 5.54
C GLU A 79 -9.77 18.14 5.25
N ILE A 80 -10.01 17.81 3.96
CA ILE A 80 -10.62 16.53 3.59
C ILE A 80 -9.77 15.35 4.06
N THR A 81 -10.42 14.35 4.63
CA THR A 81 -9.77 13.14 5.13
C THR A 81 -9.89 11.98 4.15
N ALA A 82 -8.97 11.01 4.28
CA ALA A 82 -9.05 9.77 3.50
C ALA A 82 -10.36 8.97 3.76
N ALA A 83 -10.94 9.09 4.94
CA ALA A 83 -12.20 8.46 5.28
C ALA A 83 -13.38 9.10 4.53
N GLU A 84 -13.40 10.43 4.44
CA GLU A 84 -14.40 11.17 3.66
C GLU A 84 -14.28 10.89 2.16
N ILE A 85 -13.06 10.86 1.61
CA ILE A 85 -12.83 10.47 0.21
C ILE A 85 -13.35 9.04 -0.05
N SER A 86 -13.07 8.10 0.86
CA SER A 86 -13.58 6.73 0.73
C SER A 86 -15.11 6.68 0.80
N ALA A 87 -15.72 7.48 1.67
CA ALA A 87 -17.19 7.57 1.75
C ALA A 87 -17.81 8.22 0.49
N LEU A 88 -17.17 9.25 -0.07
CA LEU A 88 -17.57 9.87 -1.33
C LEU A 88 -17.49 8.87 -2.50
N ALA A 89 -16.45 8.04 -2.54
CA ALA A 89 -16.29 7.02 -3.59
C ALA A 89 -17.41 5.97 -3.60
N GLN A 90 -18.06 5.74 -2.45
CA GLN A 90 -19.20 4.81 -2.33
C GLN A 90 -20.52 5.44 -2.76
N LYS A 91 -20.60 6.77 -2.86
CA LYS A 91 -21.81 7.46 -3.32
C LYS A 91 -21.88 7.40 -4.85
N GLU A 92 -23.11 7.24 -5.37
CA GLU A 92 -23.35 7.38 -6.81
C GLU A 92 -23.00 8.81 -7.25
N GLY A 93 -22.19 8.93 -8.31
CA GLY A 93 -21.88 10.22 -8.96
C GLY A 93 -20.52 10.82 -8.62
N ASP A 94 -19.82 10.46 -7.53
CA ASP A 94 -18.47 10.99 -7.28
C ASP A 94 -17.41 10.20 -8.03
N SER A 95 -17.16 10.62 -9.27
CA SER A 95 -16.16 9.99 -10.14
C SER A 95 -14.72 10.29 -9.69
N LEU A 96 -14.47 11.43 -9.05
CA LEU A 96 -13.13 11.85 -8.62
C LEU A 96 -12.63 11.00 -7.45
N ALA A 97 -13.48 10.80 -6.44
CA ALA A 97 -13.16 9.95 -5.30
C ALA A 97 -12.96 8.47 -5.73
N LYS A 98 -13.81 7.95 -6.63
CA LYS A 98 -13.63 6.62 -7.22
C LYS A 98 -12.30 6.50 -7.96
N GLN A 99 -11.97 7.49 -8.79
CA GLN A 99 -10.70 7.51 -9.52
C GLN A 99 -9.50 7.58 -8.56
N THR A 100 -9.62 8.32 -7.45
CA THR A 100 -8.59 8.37 -6.40
C THR A 100 -8.30 7.00 -5.82
N LEU A 101 -9.33 6.24 -5.43
CA LEU A 101 -9.14 4.89 -4.89
C LEU A 101 -8.60 3.93 -5.95
N THR A 102 -9.04 4.03 -7.20
CA THR A 102 -8.50 3.27 -8.33
C THR A 102 -6.99 3.51 -8.48
N TRP A 103 -6.55 4.76 -8.45
CA TRP A 103 -5.13 5.10 -8.53
C TRP A 103 -4.34 4.59 -7.33
N PHE A 104 -4.90 4.74 -6.13
CA PHE A 104 -4.31 4.19 -4.92
C PHE A 104 -4.09 2.68 -5.05
N MET A 105 -5.08 1.92 -5.52
CA MET A 105 -4.98 0.47 -5.73
C MET A 105 -3.95 0.10 -6.78
N ARG A 106 -3.86 0.84 -7.90
CA ARG A 106 -2.85 0.62 -8.94
C ARG A 106 -1.43 0.86 -8.41
N ILE A 107 -1.20 1.94 -7.68
CA ILE A 107 0.10 2.26 -7.07
C ILE A 107 0.45 1.20 -6.02
N TYR A 108 -0.52 0.78 -5.21
CA TYR A 108 -0.32 -0.24 -4.19
C TYR A 108 0.05 -1.60 -4.82
N GLY A 109 -0.67 -2.03 -5.84
CA GLY A 109 -0.35 -3.25 -6.58
C GLY A 109 1.01 -3.19 -7.26
N ALA A 110 1.34 -2.07 -7.90
CA ALA A 110 2.63 -1.87 -8.55
C ALA A 110 3.80 -1.96 -7.55
N PHE A 111 3.69 -1.33 -6.38
CA PHE A 111 4.68 -1.40 -5.31
C PHE A 111 4.79 -2.82 -4.72
N ALA A 112 3.66 -3.46 -4.42
CA ALA A 112 3.63 -4.84 -3.94
C ALA A 112 4.30 -5.81 -4.94
N GLY A 113 4.06 -5.62 -6.24
CA GLY A 113 4.72 -6.37 -7.30
C GLY A 113 6.24 -6.11 -7.38
N ASN A 114 6.70 -4.89 -7.11
CA ASN A 114 8.13 -4.58 -7.02
C ASN A 114 8.78 -5.29 -5.83
N LEU A 115 8.13 -5.29 -4.66
CA LEU A 115 8.57 -6.05 -3.50
C LEU A 115 8.62 -7.55 -3.79
N ALA A 116 7.59 -8.07 -4.46
CA ALA A 116 7.55 -9.49 -4.82
C ALA A 116 8.67 -9.88 -5.79
N LEU A 117 9.08 -9.03 -6.72
CA LEU A 117 10.25 -9.25 -7.58
C LEU A 117 11.57 -9.20 -6.81
N THR A 118 11.66 -8.36 -5.77
CA THR A 118 12.86 -8.19 -4.97
C THR A 118 13.08 -9.35 -4.01
N THR A 119 11.98 -9.91 -3.45
CA THR A 119 12.06 -10.85 -2.32
C THR A 119 11.60 -12.26 -2.68
N LEU A 120 10.91 -12.45 -3.80
CA LEU A 120 10.35 -13.74 -4.27
C LEU A 120 9.58 -14.47 -3.17
N PRO A 121 8.54 -13.85 -2.58
CA PRO A 121 7.88 -14.36 -1.39
C PRO A 121 6.86 -15.44 -1.79
N PHE A 122 7.32 -16.62 -2.22
CA PHE A 122 6.45 -17.73 -2.63
C PHE A 122 5.61 -18.29 -1.47
N GLY A 123 6.00 -18.01 -0.22
CA GLY A 123 5.19 -18.27 0.97
C GLY A 123 4.01 -17.31 1.16
N GLY A 124 4.01 -16.17 0.47
CA GLY A 124 2.93 -15.18 0.44
C GLY A 124 3.38 -13.76 0.69
N LEU A 125 2.65 -12.81 0.09
CA LEU A 125 2.73 -11.40 0.34
C LEU A 125 1.48 -10.98 1.12
N TYR A 126 1.67 -10.41 2.31
CA TYR A 126 0.59 -10.10 3.24
C TYR A 126 0.35 -8.59 3.30
N LEU A 127 -0.86 -8.17 2.95
CA LEU A 127 -1.30 -6.78 3.03
C LEU A 127 -1.97 -6.57 4.38
N ALA A 128 -1.29 -5.87 5.28
CA ALA A 128 -1.78 -5.60 6.64
C ALA A 128 -1.92 -4.09 6.89
N GLY A 129 -2.56 -3.73 8.00
CA GLY A 129 -2.77 -2.35 8.43
C GLY A 129 -4.20 -1.87 8.27
N GLY A 130 -4.49 -0.69 8.83
CA GLY A 130 -5.88 -0.20 8.97
C GLY A 130 -6.57 0.21 7.67
N ILE A 131 -5.85 0.38 6.55
CA ILE A 131 -6.44 0.70 5.24
C ILE A 131 -6.95 -0.58 4.55
N THR A 132 -6.22 -1.69 4.64
CA THR A 132 -6.55 -2.94 3.96
C THR A 132 -7.99 -3.43 4.21
N PRO A 133 -8.46 -3.57 5.46
CA PRO A 133 -9.84 -4.00 5.70
C PRO A 133 -10.89 -2.98 5.27
N LYS A 134 -10.58 -1.69 5.27
CA LYS A 134 -11.50 -0.61 4.88
C LYS A 134 -11.68 -0.52 3.36
N LEU A 135 -10.69 -0.92 2.58
CA LEU A 135 -10.69 -0.90 1.11
C LEU A 135 -10.65 -2.32 0.53
N LEU A 136 -11.25 -3.29 1.23
CA LEU A 136 -11.25 -4.68 0.81
C LEU A 136 -12.03 -4.90 -0.50
N ASP A 137 -13.11 -4.15 -0.70
CA ASP A 137 -13.93 -4.25 -1.91
C ASP A 137 -13.18 -3.67 -3.12
N GLU A 138 -12.46 -2.56 -2.94
CA GLU A 138 -11.59 -1.98 -3.95
C GLU A 138 -10.43 -2.93 -4.32
N LEU A 139 -9.86 -3.62 -3.33
CA LEU A 139 -8.85 -4.67 -3.57
C LEU A 139 -9.40 -5.81 -4.44
N LYS A 140 -10.67 -6.20 -4.24
CA LYS A 140 -11.34 -7.26 -5.01
C LYS A 140 -11.72 -6.83 -6.44
N GLN A 141 -11.83 -5.53 -6.74
CA GLN A 141 -12.16 -5.02 -8.08
C GLN A 141 -11.09 -5.31 -9.14
N GLY A 142 -9.89 -5.75 -8.72
CA GLY A 142 -8.85 -6.26 -9.62
C GLY A 142 -7.76 -5.26 -9.98
N GLU A 143 -7.92 -3.96 -9.77
CA GLU A 143 -6.92 -2.93 -10.11
C GLU A 143 -5.57 -3.16 -9.41
N PHE A 144 -5.61 -3.59 -8.16
CA PHE A 144 -4.42 -3.98 -7.41
C PHE A 144 -3.70 -5.15 -8.09
N MET A 145 -4.40 -6.24 -8.35
CA MET A 145 -3.79 -7.45 -8.94
C MET A 145 -3.33 -7.22 -10.37
N GLN A 146 -4.06 -6.43 -11.15
CA GLN A 146 -3.62 -6.05 -12.48
C GLN A 146 -2.27 -5.31 -12.43
N ALA A 147 -2.13 -4.32 -11.55
CA ALA A 147 -0.89 -3.57 -11.39
C ALA A 147 0.23 -4.42 -10.75
N PHE A 148 -0.10 -5.31 -9.81
CA PHE A 148 0.83 -6.27 -9.22
C PHE A 148 1.47 -7.15 -10.29
N LEU A 149 0.66 -7.68 -11.20
CA LEU A 149 1.11 -8.56 -12.28
C LEU A 149 1.72 -7.81 -13.46
N TYR A 150 1.52 -6.49 -13.58
CA TYR A 150 2.05 -5.71 -14.69
C TYR A 150 3.57 -5.52 -14.58
N LYS A 151 4.32 -6.59 -14.83
CA LYS A 151 5.79 -6.67 -14.72
C LYS A 151 6.45 -7.21 -16.00
N GLY A 152 5.81 -6.99 -17.16
CA GLY A 152 6.32 -7.40 -18.45
C GLY A 152 6.62 -8.91 -18.47
N ARG A 153 7.82 -9.29 -18.91
CA ARG A 153 8.23 -10.70 -18.98
C ARG A 153 8.23 -11.44 -17.63
N MET A 154 8.28 -10.70 -16.51
CA MET A 154 8.28 -11.29 -15.16
C MET A 154 6.87 -11.53 -14.61
N SER A 155 5.80 -11.14 -15.31
CA SER A 155 4.42 -11.33 -14.86
C SER A 155 4.10 -12.79 -14.53
N ARG A 156 4.61 -13.74 -15.34
CA ARG A 156 4.42 -15.19 -15.10
C ARG A 156 5.01 -15.67 -13.77
N LEU A 157 6.12 -15.09 -13.34
CA LEU A 157 6.75 -15.42 -12.07
C LEU A 157 5.84 -15.01 -10.91
N LEU A 158 5.25 -13.82 -10.99
CA LEU A 158 4.39 -13.27 -9.94
C LEU A 158 3.04 -13.99 -9.80
N LEU A 159 2.59 -14.75 -10.79
CA LEU A 159 1.42 -15.62 -10.66
C LEU A 159 1.60 -16.70 -9.57
N ASN A 160 2.84 -17.03 -9.23
CA ASN A 160 3.15 -18.01 -8.18
C ASN A 160 3.29 -17.38 -6.79
N VAL A 161 3.10 -16.07 -6.65
CA VAL A 161 3.15 -15.37 -5.37
C VAL A 161 1.72 -15.15 -4.87
N PRO A 162 1.26 -15.87 -3.84
CA PRO A 162 -0.06 -15.62 -3.28
C PRO A 162 -0.07 -14.29 -2.54
N VAL A 163 -1.16 -13.53 -2.69
CA VAL A 163 -1.37 -12.26 -2.01
C VAL A 163 -2.53 -12.40 -1.03
N TYR A 164 -2.31 -12.05 0.22
CA TYR A 164 -3.28 -12.16 1.30
C TYR A 164 -3.61 -10.80 1.87
N ALA A 165 -4.89 -10.45 1.95
CA ALA A 165 -5.38 -9.28 2.66
C ALA A 165 -5.75 -9.66 4.10
N ILE A 166 -5.10 -9.05 5.08
CA ILE A 166 -5.38 -9.28 6.49
C ILE A 166 -6.53 -8.37 6.92
N SER A 167 -7.65 -8.97 7.30
CA SER A 167 -8.85 -8.26 7.76
C SER A 167 -8.84 -7.94 9.27
N ASP A 168 -8.05 -8.66 10.06
CA ASP A 168 -7.93 -8.41 11.50
C ASP A 168 -7.10 -7.16 11.77
N THR A 169 -7.74 -6.12 12.30
CA THR A 169 -7.09 -4.85 12.65
C THR A 169 -6.13 -4.98 13.85
N LYS A 170 -6.21 -6.07 14.62
CA LYS A 170 -5.37 -6.32 15.81
C LYS A 170 -4.10 -7.11 15.48
N VAL A 171 -3.92 -7.55 14.23
CA VAL A 171 -2.78 -8.40 13.82
C VAL A 171 -1.42 -7.78 14.21
N GLY A 172 -1.27 -6.45 14.10
CA GLY A 172 -0.05 -5.77 14.50
C GLY A 172 0.25 -5.87 16.00
N LEU A 173 -0.78 -5.72 16.84
CA LEU A 173 -0.66 -5.86 18.31
C LEU A 173 -0.34 -7.32 18.69
N GLN A 174 -1.02 -8.27 18.06
CA GLN A 174 -0.78 -9.71 18.28
C GLN A 174 0.66 -10.09 17.88
N GLY A 175 1.12 -9.60 16.73
CA GLY A 175 2.49 -9.82 16.27
C GLY A 175 3.54 -9.23 17.21
N ALA A 176 3.33 -8.02 17.71
CA ALA A 176 4.21 -7.38 18.67
C ALA A 176 4.26 -8.14 20.01
N ALA A 177 3.10 -8.61 20.52
CA ALA A 177 3.03 -9.42 21.73
C ALA A 177 3.76 -10.76 21.57
N MET A 178 3.55 -11.47 20.46
CA MET A 178 4.26 -12.72 20.16
C MET A 178 5.77 -12.52 20.04
N TYR A 179 6.19 -11.47 19.34
CA TYR A 179 7.62 -11.15 19.21
C TYR A 179 8.25 -10.84 20.57
N GLY A 180 7.61 -10.02 21.41
CA GLY A 180 8.07 -9.70 22.75
C GLY A 180 8.19 -10.95 23.64
N TYR A 181 7.19 -11.83 23.60
CA TYR A 181 7.23 -13.10 24.33
C TYR A 181 8.41 -13.99 23.91
N LYS A 182 8.66 -14.10 22.61
CA LYS A 182 9.79 -14.86 22.06
C LYS A 182 11.14 -14.29 22.51
N GLN A 183 11.28 -12.97 22.54
CA GLN A 183 12.52 -12.32 23.00
C GLN A 183 12.76 -12.59 24.51
N LEU A 184 11.71 -12.59 25.34
CA LEU A 184 11.82 -12.93 26.76
C LEU A 184 12.29 -14.38 26.97
N GLN A 185 11.76 -15.33 26.20
CA GLN A 185 12.19 -16.74 26.29
C GLN A 185 13.67 -16.90 25.92
N LEU A 186 14.14 -16.19 24.88
CA LEU A 186 15.55 -16.25 24.48
C LEU A 186 16.50 -15.59 25.49
N ALA A 187 16.03 -14.62 26.24
CA ALA A 187 16.82 -13.95 27.26
C ALA A 187 16.92 -14.74 28.57
N THR A 188 16.04 -15.75 28.78
CA THR A 188 15.99 -16.60 29.97
C THR A 188 16.55 -18.00 29.76
N ALA A 189 16.94 -18.34 28.56
CA ALA A 189 17.59 -19.60 28.17
C ALA A 189 19.11 -19.44 28.08
#